data_c2c91f4d274ea128e1c8595090e9a1f3
#
_entry.id   c2c91f4d274ea128e1c8595090e9a1f3
#
_cell.length_a   1.000
_cell.length_b   1.000
_cell.length_c   1.000
_cell.angle_alpha   90.00
_cell.angle_beta   90.00
_cell.angle_gamma   90.00
#
_symmetry.space_group_name_H-M   'P 1'
#
loop_
_entity.id
_entity.type
_entity.pdbx_description
1 polymer ?
#
loop_
_entity_poly.entity_id
_entity_poly.type
_entity_poly.pdbx_seq_one_letter_code
_entity_poly.pdbx_strand_id
1 'polypeptide(L)'
;MGDRGGEVSLPGRPWPSDYQADPARFAANERATALFSRAGDVHLQVAQRLARVTTGPVLDLGGGTGHLSRLLTVRSVTTVVVDNAPHLAQAPGLRVLADACRLPFPAATFTAAAALWMLYHLDEPTAALRELHRVLQPDGLFAACASSRTNDPELADILPRWGQATSFDAEDAPDMIGEVFEVVDVVRWDAPLVRLPDRAAAMVFLRGRGLPEADAHHRAARLPVPLDVTKRGVLVWARWR
;
A
#
# COMPACT_ATOMS: atom_id res chain seq x y z
N MET A 1 46.33 -1.30 15.00
CA MET A 1 45.47 -0.32 15.68
C MET A 1 44.25 -0.14 14.76
N GLY A 2 43.23 -0.93 15.02
CA GLY A 2 42.06 -1.04 14.14
C GLY A 2 40.97 -0.09 14.61
N ASP A 3 40.59 0.80 13.73
CA ASP A 3 39.44 1.65 13.89
C ASP A 3 38.18 0.79 13.64
N ARG A 4 37.40 0.55 14.69
CA ARG A 4 36.08 -0.04 14.59
C ARG A 4 35.12 1.11 14.34
N GLY A 5 34.77 1.30 13.05
CA GLY A 5 33.66 2.13 12.69
C GLY A 5 32.39 1.65 13.40
N GLY A 6 31.95 2.43 14.38
CA GLY A 6 30.70 2.18 15.07
C GLY A 6 29.55 2.34 14.09
N GLU A 7 28.88 1.24 13.79
CA GLU A 7 27.56 1.25 13.15
C GLU A 7 26.60 2.02 14.07
N VAL A 8 26.27 3.25 13.70
CA VAL A 8 25.21 4.00 14.34
C VAL A 8 23.90 3.30 13.95
N SER A 9 23.41 2.46 14.85
CA SER A 9 22.07 1.88 14.74
C SER A 9 21.05 3.03 14.79
N LEU A 10 20.55 3.41 13.63
CA LEU A 10 19.41 4.32 13.56
C LEU A 10 18.23 3.71 14.31
N PRO A 11 17.44 4.49 15.08
CA PRO A 11 16.26 3.99 15.75
C PRO A 11 15.38 3.28 14.74
N GLY A 12 14.96 2.06 15.07
CA GLY A 12 14.31 1.13 14.15
C GLY A 12 13.20 1.78 13.36
N ARG A 13 13.26 1.62 12.03
CA ARG A 13 12.22 2.08 11.09
C ARG A 13 10.84 1.69 11.60
N PRO A 14 9.85 2.61 11.52
CA PRO A 14 8.49 2.26 11.86
C PRO A 14 8.00 1.10 10.98
N TRP A 15 7.25 0.21 11.58
CA TRP A 15 6.53 -0.82 10.87
C TRP A 15 5.42 -0.20 9.99
N PRO A 16 5.15 -0.76 8.80
CA PRO A 16 5.72 -1.96 8.20
C PRO A 16 7.11 -1.71 7.60
N SER A 17 8.05 -2.64 7.85
CA SER A 17 9.38 -2.56 7.26
C SER A 17 9.31 -2.56 5.73
N ASP A 18 10.22 -1.84 5.10
CA ASP A 18 10.33 -1.73 3.67
C ASP A 18 10.47 -3.12 3.00
N TYR A 19 9.76 -3.34 1.93
CA TYR A 19 9.83 -4.55 1.10
C TYR A 19 11.20 -4.72 0.41
N GLN A 20 12.02 -3.67 0.32
CA GLN A 20 13.41 -3.79 -0.15
C GLN A 20 14.25 -4.65 0.80
N ALA A 21 14.05 -4.51 2.10
CA ALA A 21 14.76 -5.29 3.11
C ALA A 21 14.26 -6.74 3.19
N ASP A 22 13.04 -7.01 2.75
CA ASP A 22 12.41 -8.33 2.80
C ASP A 22 11.49 -8.59 1.59
N PRO A 23 12.05 -8.90 0.41
CA PRO A 23 11.27 -9.18 -0.80
C PRO A 23 10.35 -10.39 -0.66
N ALA A 24 10.72 -11.38 0.16
CA ALA A 24 9.89 -12.56 0.40
C ALA A 24 8.58 -12.23 1.12
N ARG A 25 8.60 -11.20 1.96
CA ARG A 25 7.39 -10.67 2.60
C ARG A 25 6.41 -10.08 1.58
N PHE A 26 6.91 -9.32 0.61
CA PHE A 26 6.08 -8.77 -0.47
C PHE A 26 5.37 -9.88 -1.23
N ALA A 27 6.12 -10.90 -1.69
CA ALA A 27 5.57 -12.06 -2.39
C ALA A 27 4.54 -12.84 -1.54
N ALA A 28 4.80 -12.99 -0.24
CA ALA A 28 3.85 -13.62 0.68
C ALA A 28 2.55 -12.80 0.83
N ASN A 29 2.65 -11.47 0.88
CA ASN A 29 1.48 -10.59 0.97
C ASN A 29 0.63 -10.62 -0.31
N GLU A 30 1.25 -10.54 -1.50
CA GLU A 30 0.56 -10.69 -2.78
C GLU A 30 -0.14 -12.06 -2.86
N ARG A 31 0.58 -13.13 -2.52
CA ARG A 31 0.04 -14.49 -2.54
C ARG A 31 -1.14 -14.66 -1.57
N ALA A 32 -1.01 -14.14 -0.34
CA ALA A 32 -2.08 -14.22 0.65
C ALA A 32 -3.34 -13.49 0.18
N THR A 33 -3.18 -12.29 -0.40
CA THR A 33 -4.28 -11.51 -0.95
C THR A 33 -4.95 -12.24 -2.11
N ALA A 34 -4.19 -12.76 -3.06
CA ALA A 34 -4.71 -13.45 -4.22
C ALA A 34 -5.48 -14.75 -3.87
N LEU A 35 -5.01 -15.50 -2.86
CA LEU A 35 -5.56 -16.82 -2.54
C LEU A 35 -6.66 -16.78 -1.48
N PHE A 36 -6.61 -15.84 -0.53
CA PHE A 36 -7.42 -15.91 0.67
C PHE A 36 -8.41 -14.74 0.81
N SER A 37 -8.32 -13.69 -0.02
CA SER A 37 -9.29 -12.61 -0.03
C SER A 37 -10.63 -13.08 -0.58
N ARG A 38 -11.71 -12.69 0.13
CA ARG A 38 -13.12 -12.88 -0.28
C ARG A 38 -13.74 -11.57 -0.80
N ALA A 39 -13.04 -10.48 -0.58
CA ALA A 39 -13.49 -9.17 -1.04
C ALA A 39 -13.18 -8.98 -2.52
N GLY A 40 -13.93 -8.10 -3.14
CA GLY A 40 -13.50 -7.49 -4.39
C GLY A 40 -12.15 -6.77 -4.22
N ASP A 41 -11.40 -6.71 -5.31
CA ASP A 41 -10.12 -6.03 -5.37
C ASP A 41 -10.32 -4.50 -5.36
N VAL A 42 -9.75 -3.81 -4.36
CA VAL A 42 -9.80 -2.34 -4.29
C VAL A 42 -9.16 -1.69 -5.53
N HIS A 43 -8.13 -2.30 -6.09
CA HIS A 43 -7.51 -1.81 -7.33
C HIS A 43 -8.48 -1.83 -8.50
N LEU A 44 -9.37 -2.83 -8.57
CA LEU A 44 -10.40 -2.89 -9.59
C LEU A 44 -11.40 -1.72 -9.46
N GLN A 45 -11.84 -1.40 -8.24
CA GLN A 45 -12.74 -0.27 -7.99
C GLN A 45 -12.06 1.05 -8.36
N VAL A 46 -10.78 1.21 -7.99
CA VAL A 46 -9.99 2.39 -8.34
C VAL A 46 -9.79 2.49 -9.85
N ALA A 47 -9.40 1.41 -10.52
CA ALA A 47 -9.22 1.40 -11.98
C ALA A 47 -10.52 1.76 -12.72
N GLN A 48 -11.67 1.24 -12.26
CA GLN A 48 -12.97 1.55 -12.85
C GLN A 48 -13.34 3.03 -12.72
N ARG A 49 -13.10 3.64 -11.54
CA ARG A 49 -13.43 5.06 -11.31
C ARG A 49 -12.46 5.97 -12.07
N LEU A 50 -11.16 5.69 -12.04
CA LEU A 50 -10.15 6.45 -12.76
C LEU A 50 -10.38 6.40 -14.28
N ALA A 51 -10.64 5.22 -14.85
CA ALA A 51 -10.87 5.08 -16.28
C ALA A 51 -12.11 5.84 -16.81
N ARG A 52 -13.06 6.18 -15.95
CA ARG A 52 -14.24 6.96 -16.34
C ARG A 52 -13.99 8.46 -16.42
N VAL A 53 -13.00 8.97 -15.70
CA VAL A 53 -12.79 10.41 -15.52
C VAL A 53 -11.49 10.92 -16.12
N THR A 54 -10.51 10.03 -16.33
CA THR A 54 -9.21 10.43 -16.88
C THR A 54 -9.26 10.58 -18.40
N THR A 55 -8.61 11.64 -18.89
CA THR A 55 -8.40 11.90 -20.32
C THR A 55 -6.94 11.88 -20.72
N GLY A 56 -6.04 11.59 -19.78
CA GLY A 56 -4.60 11.58 -19.96
C GLY A 56 -3.91 10.54 -19.08
N PRO A 57 -2.58 10.67 -18.87
CA PRO A 57 -1.82 9.69 -18.12
C PRO A 57 -2.19 9.69 -16.63
N VAL A 58 -2.19 8.49 -16.07
CA VAL A 58 -2.41 8.22 -14.63
C VAL A 58 -1.11 7.83 -13.97
N LEU A 59 -0.81 8.41 -12.80
CA LEU A 59 0.32 8.02 -11.95
C LEU A 59 -0.11 6.91 -10.99
N ASP A 60 0.59 5.78 -11.02
CA ASP A 60 0.48 4.67 -10.07
C ASP A 60 1.69 4.74 -9.13
N LEU A 61 1.57 5.50 -8.03
CA LEU A 61 2.64 5.76 -7.09
C LEU A 61 2.75 4.64 -6.06
N GLY A 62 3.98 4.09 -5.91
CA GLY A 62 4.20 2.89 -5.12
C GLY A 62 3.50 1.67 -5.72
N GLY A 63 3.36 1.64 -7.06
CA GLY A 63 2.56 0.65 -7.77
C GLY A 63 3.15 -0.75 -7.80
N GLY A 64 4.36 -0.95 -7.25
CA GLY A 64 4.99 -2.25 -7.10
C GLY A 64 5.11 -3.00 -8.43
N THR A 65 4.54 -4.19 -8.48
CA THR A 65 4.48 -5.02 -9.71
C THR A 65 3.49 -4.48 -10.75
N GLY A 66 2.78 -3.36 -10.49
CA GLY A 66 1.86 -2.69 -11.41
C GLY A 66 0.48 -3.34 -11.50
N HIS A 67 -0.08 -3.78 -10.39
CA HIS A 67 -1.41 -4.39 -10.41
C HIS A 67 -2.49 -3.42 -10.89
N LEU A 68 -2.54 -2.18 -10.36
CA LEU A 68 -3.45 -1.14 -10.84
C LEU A 68 -3.19 -0.80 -12.31
N SER A 69 -1.92 -0.67 -12.68
CA SER A 69 -1.52 -0.35 -14.05
C SER A 69 -2.01 -1.40 -15.06
N ARG A 70 -1.94 -2.71 -14.73
CA ARG A 70 -2.55 -3.76 -15.58
C ARG A 70 -4.05 -3.58 -15.75
N LEU A 71 -4.77 -3.26 -14.69
CA LEU A 71 -6.21 -3.03 -14.73
C LEU A 71 -6.60 -1.79 -15.54
N LEU A 72 -5.77 -0.75 -15.54
CA LEU A 72 -5.96 0.46 -16.33
C LEU A 72 -5.61 0.25 -17.80
N THR A 73 -4.55 -0.52 -18.10
CA THR A 73 -4.12 -0.83 -19.46
C THR A 73 -5.22 -1.54 -20.26
N VAL A 74 -5.92 -2.51 -19.67
CA VAL A 74 -7.05 -3.18 -20.34
C VAL A 74 -8.26 -2.27 -20.59
N ARG A 75 -8.23 -1.06 -20.03
CA ARG A 75 -9.20 0.02 -20.23
C ARG A 75 -8.67 1.14 -21.12
N SER A 76 -7.56 0.89 -21.80
CA SER A 76 -6.87 1.84 -22.70
C SER A 76 -6.42 3.13 -21.99
N VAL A 77 -6.15 3.08 -20.68
CA VAL A 77 -5.60 4.20 -19.92
C VAL A 77 -4.09 4.07 -19.85
N THR A 78 -3.39 5.11 -20.26
CA THR A 78 -1.93 5.19 -20.13
C THR A 78 -1.56 5.39 -18.66
N THR A 79 -0.62 4.58 -18.17
CA THR A 79 -0.14 4.67 -16.79
C THR A 79 1.37 4.81 -16.73
N VAL A 80 1.85 5.50 -15.69
CA VAL A 80 3.24 5.52 -15.27
C VAL A 80 3.32 4.94 -13.88
N VAL A 81 4.02 3.82 -13.73
CA VAL A 81 4.26 3.19 -12.42
C VAL A 81 5.54 3.76 -11.83
N VAL A 82 5.45 4.31 -10.63
CA VAL A 82 6.59 4.80 -9.87
C VAL A 82 6.74 3.96 -8.61
N ASP A 83 7.93 3.45 -8.39
CA ASP A 83 8.30 2.71 -7.17
C ASP A 83 9.79 2.88 -6.90
N ASN A 84 10.25 2.64 -5.68
CA ASN A 84 11.67 2.65 -5.34
C ASN A 84 12.26 1.24 -5.17
N ALA A 85 11.46 0.20 -5.37
CA ALA A 85 11.85 -1.19 -5.14
C ALA A 85 12.14 -1.97 -6.44
N PRO A 86 13.01 -3.01 -6.39
CA PRO A 86 13.40 -3.80 -7.56
C PRO A 86 12.23 -4.51 -8.27
N HIS A 87 11.16 -4.82 -7.57
CA HIS A 87 9.98 -5.48 -8.15
C HIS A 87 9.23 -4.61 -9.17
N LEU A 88 9.50 -3.30 -9.24
CA LEU A 88 9.07 -2.41 -10.30
C LEU A 88 9.40 -2.96 -11.70
N ALA A 89 10.49 -3.72 -11.85
CA ALA A 89 10.88 -4.32 -13.12
C ALA A 89 9.78 -5.23 -13.73
N GLN A 90 8.85 -5.73 -12.91
CA GLN A 90 7.74 -6.61 -13.32
C GLN A 90 6.47 -5.83 -13.73
N ALA A 91 6.42 -4.51 -13.47
CA ALA A 91 5.27 -3.69 -13.81
C ALA A 91 5.15 -3.51 -15.34
N PRO A 92 3.93 -3.47 -15.89
CA PRO A 92 3.73 -3.21 -17.33
C PRO A 92 3.92 -1.73 -17.66
N GLY A 93 4.18 -1.46 -18.94
CA GLY A 93 4.18 -0.10 -19.48
C GLY A 93 5.34 0.78 -19.00
N LEU A 94 5.06 2.05 -18.79
CA LEU A 94 6.04 3.04 -18.37
C LEU A 94 6.36 2.89 -16.87
N ARG A 95 7.65 2.78 -16.55
CA ARG A 95 8.16 2.56 -15.19
C ARG A 95 9.23 3.58 -14.87
N VAL A 96 9.17 4.15 -13.67
CA VAL A 96 10.17 5.11 -13.20
C VAL A 96 10.59 4.71 -11.79
N LEU A 97 11.87 4.43 -11.61
CA LEU A 97 12.48 4.20 -10.31
C LEU A 97 12.73 5.57 -9.67
N ALA A 98 11.95 5.93 -8.65
CA ALA A 98 12.07 7.22 -7.99
C ALA A 98 11.56 7.18 -6.55
N ASP A 99 11.95 8.21 -5.78
CA ASP A 99 11.41 8.51 -4.47
C ASP A 99 10.04 9.19 -4.60
N ALA A 100 9.05 8.70 -3.86
CA ALA A 100 7.71 9.27 -3.83
C ALA A 100 7.67 10.72 -3.32
N CYS A 101 8.62 11.08 -2.46
CA CYS A 101 8.76 12.44 -1.93
C CYS A 101 9.50 13.39 -2.88
N ARG A 102 9.98 12.89 -4.03
CA ARG A 102 10.71 13.68 -5.03
C ARG A 102 10.49 13.11 -6.44
N LEU A 103 9.34 13.40 -7.01
CA LEU A 103 8.94 12.86 -8.31
C LEU A 103 9.65 13.57 -9.48
N PRO A 104 10.24 12.82 -10.45
CA PRO A 104 10.99 13.40 -11.56
C PRO A 104 10.08 13.85 -12.71
N PHE A 105 8.93 14.45 -12.41
CA PHE A 105 7.98 14.94 -13.42
C PHE A 105 7.75 16.44 -13.25
N PRO A 106 7.45 17.15 -14.37
CA PRO A 106 6.94 18.52 -14.30
C PRO A 106 5.63 18.62 -13.49
N ALA A 107 5.31 19.82 -13.04
CA ALA A 107 3.99 20.11 -12.49
C ALA A 107 2.89 19.84 -13.53
N ALA A 108 1.70 19.49 -13.08
CA ALA A 108 0.51 19.27 -13.90
C ALA A 108 0.72 18.26 -15.07
N THR A 109 1.47 17.18 -14.80
CA THR A 109 1.75 16.13 -15.79
C THR A 109 0.59 15.12 -15.89
N PHE A 110 -0.03 14.75 -14.76
CA PHE A 110 -1.00 13.65 -14.69
C PHE A 110 -2.42 14.15 -14.51
N THR A 111 -3.38 13.49 -15.17
CA THR A 111 -4.81 13.79 -15.01
C THR A 111 -5.42 13.09 -13.79
N ALA A 112 -4.79 12.03 -13.31
CA ALA A 112 -5.17 11.35 -12.08
C ALA A 112 -3.95 10.64 -11.47
N ALA A 113 -4.06 10.28 -10.19
CA ALA A 113 -3.05 9.51 -9.48
C ALA A 113 -3.68 8.54 -8.48
N ALA A 114 -2.95 7.48 -8.16
CA ALA A 114 -3.28 6.58 -7.07
C ALA A 114 -2.02 6.27 -6.24
N ALA A 115 -2.19 6.15 -4.91
CA ALA A 115 -1.19 5.68 -3.96
C ALA A 115 -1.83 4.61 -3.06
N LEU A 116 -1.86 3.37 -3.54
CA LEU A 116 -2.58 2.28 -2.88
C LEU A 116 -1.63 1.42 -2.05
N TRP A 117 -1.88 1.34 -0.73
CA TRP A 117 -1.11 0.51 0.20
C TRP A 117 0.38 0.86 0.28
N MET A 118 0.76 2.15 0.08
CA MET A 118 2.15 2.53 0.03
C MET A 118 2.55 3.69 0.96
N LEU A 119 1.66 4.66 1.24
CA LEU A 119 2.02 5.88 1.98
C LEU A 119 2.54 5.59 3.40
N TYR A 120 2.08 4.53 4.05
CA TYR A 120 2.57 4.10 5.36
C TYR A 120 3.99 3.48 5.36
N HIS A 121 4.60 3.31 4.18
CA HIS A 121 6.02 2.93 4.06
C HIS A 121 6.96 4.14 4.09
N LEU A 122 6.40 5.35 4.01
CA LEU A 122 7.17 6.60 4.03
C LEU A 122 7.29 7.14 5.46
N ASP A 123 8.44 7.71 5.78
CA ASP A 123 8.63 8.43 7.04
C ASP A 123 7.83 9.75 7.04
N GLU A 124 7.74 10.42 5.86
CA GLU A 124 7.04 11.68 5.67
C GLU A 124 5.99 11.59 4.55
N PRO A 125 4.83 10.94 4.77
CA PRO A 125 3.80 10.78 3.73
C PRO A 125 3.24 12.11 3.23
N THR A 126 3.22 13.16 4.04
CA THR A 126 2.79 14.50 3.62
C THR A 126 3.69 15.09 2.55
N ALA A 127 4.99 14.77 2.54
CA ALA A 127 5.90 15.19 1.46
C ALA A 127 5.50 14.54 0.12
N ALA A 128 5.17 13.25 0.14
CA ALA A 128 4.66 12.56 -1.05
C ALA A 128 3.30 13.11 -1.51
N LEU A 129 2.40 13.45 -0.58
CA LEU A 129 1.12 14.09 -0.92
C LEU A 129 1.32 15.46 -1.61
N ARG A 130 2.30 16.26 -1.17
CA ARG A 130 2.63 17.54 -1.83
C ARG A 130 3.22 17.33 -3.23
N GLU A 131 4.06 16.32 -3.43
CA GLU A 131 4.57 15.97 -4.76
C GLU A 131 3.45 15.45 -5.68
N LEU A 132 2.54 14.62 -5.18
CA LEU A 132 1.34 14.20 -5.91
C LEU A 132 0.49 15.42 -6.33
N HIS A 133 0.27 16.36 -5.41
CA HIS A 133 -0.44 17.60 -5.72
C HIS A 133 0.27 18.41 -6.82
N ARG A 134 1.60 18.55 -6.73
CA ARG A 134 2.39 19.27 -7.73
C ARG A 134 2.30 18.66 -9.13
N VAL A 135 2.34 17.33 -9.25
CA VAL A 135 2.36 16.65 -10.55
C VAL A 135 0.97 16.39 -11.14
N LEU A 136 -0.09 16.52 -10.33
CA LEU A 136 -1.47 16.45 -10.80
C LEU A 136 -1.89 17.75 -11.48
N GLN A 137 -2.71 17.63 -12.51
CA GLN A 137 -3.38 18.76 -13.15
C GLN A 137 -4.48 19.33 -12.25
N PRO A 138 -4.88 20.60 -12.43
CA PRO A 138 -6.09 21.13 -11.82
C PRO A 138 -7.29 20.20 -12.02
N ASP A 139 -8.11 20.03 -10.99
CA ASP A 139 -9.23 19.08 -10.94
C ASP A 139 -8.84 17.59 -11.03
N GLY A 140 -7.56 17.28 -11.07
CA GLY A 140 -7.06 15.89 -11.11
C GLY A 140 -7.55 15.06 -9.93
N LEU A 141 -7.98 13.82 -10.22
CA LEU A 141 -8.51 12.91 -9.20
C LEU A 141 -7.37 12.09 -8.56
N PHE A 142 -7.36 12.03 -7.24
CA PHE A 142 -6.43 11.24 -6.46
C PHE A 142 -7.14 10.17 -5.64
N ALA A 143 -6.54 8.97 -5.55
CA ALA A 143 -7.00 7.87 -4.71
C ALA A 143 -5.88 7.39 -3.79
N ALA A 144 -6.16 7.25 -2.50
CA ALA A 144 -5.24 6.63 -1.55
C ALA A 144 -5.94 5.56 -0.72
N CYS A 145 -5.20 4.49 -0.40
CA CYS A 145 -5.73 3.37 0.36
C CYS A 145 -4.77 3.02 1.52
N ALA A 146 -5.33 2.83 2.71
CA ALA A 146 -4.57 2.46 3.90
C ALA A 146 -5.32 1.45 4.79
N SER A 147 -4.55 0.61 5.48
CA SER A 147 -5.08 -0.24 6.55
C SER A 147 -5.27 0.55 7.83
N SER A 148 -6.26 0.15 8.63
CA SER A 148 -6.38 0.61 10.02
C SER A 148 -5.24 0.05 10.88
N ARG A 149 -4.84 0.79 11.91
CA ARG A 149 -3.93 0.30 12.97
C ARG A 149 -4.50 -0.89 13.74
N THR A 150 -5.82 -1.07 13.72
CA THR A 150 -6.54 -2.20 14.30
C THR A 150 -7.00 -3.23 13.27
N ASN A 151 -6.36 -3.26 12.09
CA ASN A 151 -6.61 -4.26 11.04
C ASN A 151 -6.20 -5.67 11.52
N ASP A 152 -6.90 -6.71 11.10
CA ASP A 152 -6.68 -8.11 11.50
C ASP A 152 -6.84 -8.34 13.04
N PRO A 153 -7.98 -7.94 13.67
CA PRO A 153 -8.15 -7.98 15.14
C PRO A 153 -8.06 -9.40 15.73
N GLU A 154 -8.38 -10.44 14.97
CA GLU A 154 -8.25 -11.84 15.38
C GLU A 154 -6.78 -12.25 15.60
N LEU A 155 -5.85 -11.43 15.12
CA LEU A 155 -4.41 -11.64 15.23
C LEU A 155 -3.73 -10.64 16.17
N ALA A 156 -4.49 -9.88 16.96
CA ALA A 156 -3.98 -8.83 17.85
C ALA A 156 -2.87 -9.33 18.80
N ASP A 157 -3.05 -10.50 19.40
CA ASP A 157 -2.07 -11.10 20.33
C ASP A 157 -0.85 -11.71 19.60
N ILE A 158 -0.93 -11.82 18.27
CA ILE A 158 0.10 -12.46 17.45
C ILE A 158 1.00 -11.41 16.79
N LEU A 159 0.40 -10.33 16.28
CA LEU A 159 1.11 -9.30 15.55
C LEU A 159 1.82 -8.34 16.53
N PRO A 160 3.17 -8.23 16.50
CA PRO A 160 3.94 -7.54 17.55
C PRO A 160 3.61 -6.06 17.71
N ARG A 161 3.05 -5.43 16.69
CA ARG A 161 2.76 -3.99 16.66
C ARG A 161 1.29 -3.69 16.37
N TRP A 162 0.43 -4.66 16.62
CA TRP A 162 -1.00 -4.45 16.43
C TRP A 162 -1.50 -3.28 17.29
N GLY A 163 -2.33 -2.42 16.73
CA GLY A 163 -2.87 -1.24 17.41
C GLY A 163 -1.94 -0.02 17.44
N GLN A 164 -0.67 -0.16 17.02
CA GLN A 164 0.26 0.99 16.96
C GLN A 164 0.03 1.81 15.69
N ALA A 165 0.04 3.13 15.83
CA ALA A 165 -0.05 4.03 14.69
C ALA A 165 1.14 3.87 13.74
N THR A 166 0.88 3.98 12.45
CA THR A 166 1.89 4.12 11.41
C THR A 166 1.99 5.59 10.98
N SER A 167 2.89 5.91 10.06
CA SER A 167 2.99 7.25 9.48
C SER A 167 1.76 7.65 8.66
N PHE A 168 0.97 6.67 8.21
CA PHE A 168 -0.25 6.88 7.43
C PHE A 168 -1.19 5.66 7.59
N ASP A 169 -2.19 5.75 8.41
CA ASP A 169 -3.18 4.69 8.61
C ASP A 169 -4.61 5.19 8.33
N ALA A 170 -5.56 4.26 8.37
CA ALA A 170 -6.95 4.54 7.98
C ALA A 170 -7.63 5.56 8.89
N GLU A 171 -7.16 5.71 10.12
CA GLU A 171 -7.69 6.65 11.10
C GLU A 171 -7.36 8.09 10.70
N ASP A 172 -6.11 8.35 10.29
CA ASP A 172 -5.58 9.68 10.04
C ASP A 172 -5.54 10.06 8.54
N ALA A 173 -5.63 9.08 7.64
CA ALA A 173 -5.50 9.29 6.19
C ALA A 173 -6.43 10.37 5.59
N PRO A 174 -7.73 10.46 5.94
CA PRO A 174 -8.59 11.50 5.38
C PRO A 174 -8.15 12.91 5.78
N ASP A 175 -7.74 13.10 7.03
CA ASP A 175 -7.31 14.41 7.53
C ASP A 175 -5.97 14.82 6.92
N MET A 176 -4.99 13.90 6.86
CA MET A 176 -3.70 14.15 6.22
C MET A 176 -3.83 14.49 4.73
N ILE A 177 -4.72 13.80 4.02
CA ILE A 177 -5.01 14.11 2.61
C ILE A 177 -5.71 15.47 2.53
N GLY A 178 -6.62 15.77 3.45
CA GLY A 178 -7.36 17.02 3.53
C GLY A 178 -6.51 18.28 3.73
N GLU A 179 -5.28 18.12 4.27
CA GLU A 179 -4.31 19.22 4.35
C GLU A 179 -3.80 19.69 2.98
N VAL A 180 -3.82 18.82 1.97
CA VAL A 180 -3.21 19.06 0.65
C VAL A 180 -4.25 19.10 -0.46
N PHE A 181 -5.29 18.29 -0.36
CA PHE A 181 -6.33 18.07 -1.37
C PHE A 181 -7.72 18.39 -0.83
N GLU A 182 -8.70 18.49 -1.71
CA GLU A 182 -10.11 18.42 -1.34
C GLU A 182 -10.56 16.96 -1.27
N VAL A 183 -10.89 16.48 -0.07
CA VAL A 183 -11.45 15.12 0.10
C VAL A 183 -12.88 15.10 -0.42
N VAL A 184 -13.16 14.24 -1.40
CA VAL A 184 -14.47 14.18 -2.07
C VAL A 184 -15.26 12.92 -1.70
N ASP A 185 -14.58 11.86 -1.21
CA ASP A 185 -15.25 10.61 -0.84
C ASP A 185 -14.36 9.77 0.08
N VAL A 186 -14.95 9.11 1.08
CA VAL A 186 -14.25 8.25 2.04
C VAL A 186 -15.02 6.95 2.21
N VAL A 187 -14.46 5.87 1.67
CA VAL A 187 -15.03 4.52 1.78
C VAL A 187 -14.27 3.75 2.84
N ARG A 188 -14.94 3.36 3.92
CA ARG A 188 -14.37 2.54 4.99
C ARG A 188 -14.92 1.12 4.95
N TRP A 189 -14.13 0.16 5.39
CA TRP A 189 -14.59 -1.21 5.59
C TRP A 189 -14.14 -1.75 6.94
N ASP A 190 -14.97 -2.60 7.53
CA ASP A 190 -14.74 -3.40 8.72
C ASP A 190 -15.55 -4.70 8.54
N ALA A 191 -14.91 -5.73 7.97
CA ALA A 191 -15.59 -6.96 7.61
C ALA A 191 -14.62 -8.16 7.49
N PRO A 192 -15.10 -9.41 7.67
CA PRO A 192 -14.30 -10.63 7.54
C PRO A 192 -14.01 -10.94 6.05
N LEU A 193 -13.04 -10.23 5.48
CA LEU A 193 -12.74 -10.27 4.05
C LEU A 193 -11.63 -11.26 3.67
N VAL A 194 -11.01 -11.94 4.64
CA VAL A 194 -9.99 -12.96 4.38
C VAL A 194 -10.39 -14.26 5.06
N ARG A 195 -10.23 -15.39 4.35
CA ARG A 195 -10.41 -16.72 4.91
C ARG A 195 -9.12 -17.50 4.86
N LEU A 196 -8.64 -17.93 6.00
CA LEU A 196 -7.50 -18.82 6.16
C LEU A 196 -8.02 -20.24 6.38
N PRO A 197 -8.02 -21.10 5.35
CA PRO A 197 -8.66 -22.42 5.46
C PRO A 197 -7.89 -23.39 6.35
N ASP A 198 -6.56 -23.23 6.42
CA ASP A 198 -5.66 -24.12 7.12
C ASP A 198 -4.42 -23.40 7.66
N ARG A 199 -3.54 -24.14 8.33
CA ARG A 199 -2.29 -23.62 8.91
C ARG A 199 -1.29 -23.14 7.88
N ALA A 200 -1.27 -23.74 6.69
CA ALA A 200 -0.38 -23.30 5.61
C ALA A 200 -0.79 -21.92 5.10
N ALA A 201 -2.09 -21.70 4.93
CA ALA A 201 -2.64 -20.38 4.62
C ALA A 201 -2.33 -19.34 5.70
N ALA A 202 -2.50 -19.71 6.97
CA ALA A 202 -2.17 -18.85 8.11
C ALA A 202 -0.68 -18.47 8.12
N MET A 203 0.23 -19.42 7.84
CA MET A 203 1.67 -19.16 7.75
C MET A 203 1.99 -18.14 6.65
N VAL A 204 1.47 -18.32 5.43
CA VAL A 204 1.67 -17.39 4.32
C VAL A 204 1.13 -15.99 4.67
N PHE A 205 -0.05 -15.93 5.27
CA PHE A 205 -0.67 -14.68 5.70
C PHE A 205 0.17 -13.95 6.75
N LEU A 206 0.60 -14.64 7.82
CA LEU A 206 1.44 -14.08 8.87
C LEU A 206 2.80 -13.61 8.33
N ARG A 207 3.38 -14.35 7.39
CA ARG A 207 4.61 -13.95 6.70
C ARG A 207 4.42 -12.63 5.93
N GLY A 208 3.32 -12.48 5.21
CA GLY A 208 2.93 -11.22 4.54
C GLY A 208 2.72 -10.06 5.53
N ARG A 209 2.29 -10.36 6.76
CA ARG A 209 2.19 -9.36 7.87
C ARG A 209 3.55 -9.03 8.51
N GLY A 210 4.65 -9.59 8.02
CA GLY A 210 6.00 -9.24 8.41
C GLY A 210 6.59 -10.09 9.53
N LEU A 211 5.95 -11.15 9.94
CA LEU A 211 6.60 -12.09 10.85
C LEU A 211 7.76 -12.79 10.12
N PRO A 212 8.92 -12.99 10.77
CA PRO A 212 9.94 -13.90 10.29
C PRO A 212 9.36 -15.30 10.00
N GLU A 213 9.93 -16.04 9.06
CA GLU A 213 9.37 -17.32 8.61
C GLU A 213 9.18 -18.33 9.77
N ALA A 214 10.18 -18.44 10.64
CA ALA A 214 10.12 -19.32 11.81
C ALA A 214 8.98 -18.94 12.78
N ASP A 215 8.79 -17.62 13.03
CA ASP A 215 7.73 -17.12 13.88
C ASP A 215 6.35 -17.30 13.23
N ALA A 216 6.24 -17.06 11.94
CA ALA A 216 5.01 -17.27 11.18
C ALA A 216 4.58 -18.72 11.24
N HIS A 217 5.53 -19.66 11.05
CA HIS A 217 5.28 -21.09 11.18
C HIS A 217 4.83 -21.47 12.61
N HIS A 218 5.58 -21.06 13.64
CA HIS A 218 5.27 -21.36 15.04
C HIS A 218 3.89 -20.83 15.45
N ARG A 219 3.57 -19.58 15.07
CA ARG A 219 2.29 -18.95 15.44
C ARG A 219 1.13 -19.52 14.64
N ALA A 220 1.29 -19.80 13.35
CA ALA A 220 0.27 -20.43 12.53
C ALA A 220 -0.15 -21.82 13.06
N ALA A 221 0.79 -22.59 13.63
CA ALA A 221 0.49 -23.89 14.24
C ALA A 221 -0.50 -23.82 15.43
N ARG A 222 -0.60 -22.66 16.06
CA ARG A 222 -1.45 -22.41 17.24
C ARG A 222 -2.76 -21.71 16.93
N LEU A 223 -2.96 -21.23 15.68
CA LEU A 223 -4.19 -20.59 15.26
C LEU A 223 -5.33 -21.59 15.12
N PRO A 224 -6.55 -21.21 15.57
CA PRO A 224 -7.75 -21.97 15.26
C PRO A 224 -8.09 -21.79 13.77
N VAL A 225 -7.92 -22.84 12.99
CA VAL A 225 -8.28 -22.82 11.57
C VAL A 225 -9.43 -23.80 11.31
N PRO A 226 -10.34 -23.49 10.38
CA PRO A 226 -10.37 -22.31 9.50
C PRO A 226 -10.69 -21.01 10.25
N LEU A 227 -10.01 -19.89 9.86
CA LEU A 227 -10.15 -18.59 10.50
C LEU A 227 -10.62 -17.55 9.47
N ASP A 228 -11.67 -16.81 9.82
CA ASP A 228 -12.05 -15.59 9.11
C ASP A 228 -11.33 -14.40 9.75
N VAL A 229 -10.65 -13.60 8.93
CA VAL A 229 -9.88 -12.44 9.39
C VAL A 229 -10.56 -11.15 8.92
N THR A 230 -10.87 -10.30 9.88
CA THR A 230 -11.49 -9.00 9.65
C THR A 230 -10.49 -8.02 9.07
N LYS A 231 -10.84 -7.41 7.96
CA LYS A 231 -10.05 -6.34 7.34
C LYS A 231 -10.69 -5.00 7.67
N ARG A 232 -9.85 -4.08 8.17
CA ARG A 232 -10.21 -2.70 8.44
C ARG A 232 -9.33 -1.77 7.63
N GLY A 233 -9.93 -0.77 6.99
CA GLY A 233 -9.18 0.16 6.17
C GLY A 233 -10.03 1.24 5.56
N VAL A 234 -9.38 2.07 4.72
CA VAL A 234 -10.01 3.20 4.06
C VAL A 234 -9.52 3.34 2.62
N LEU A 235 -10.41 3.71 1.73
CA LEU A 235 -10.10 4.29 0.42
C LEU A 235 -10.60 5.74 0.43
N VAL A 236 -9.68 6.67 0.27
CA VAL A 236 -9.95 8.10 0.21
C VAL A 236 -9.83 8.57 -1.23
N TRP A 237 -10.82 9.30 -1.68
CA TRP A 237 -10.82 10.00 -2.95
C TRP A 237 -10.70 11.50 -2.70
N ALA A 238 -9.81 12.14 -3.43
CA ALA A 238 -9.58 13.57 -3.29
C ALA A 238 -9.37 14.22 -4.66
N ARG A 239 -9.53 15.54 -4.73
CA ARG A 239 -9.26 16.35 -5.92
C ARG A 239 -8.19 17.38 -5.65
N TRP A 240 -7.47 17.73 -6.67
CA TRP A 240 -6.62 18.93 -6.67
C TRP A 240 -7.50 20.17 -6.47
N ARG A 241 -7.08 21.06 -5.58
CA ARG A 241 -7.75 22.36 -5.32
C ARG A 241 -7.16 23.44 -6.18
#